data_7f5baa46575266498a9169eef0a0a91b
#
_entry.id   7f5baa46575266498a9169eef0a0a91b
#
_cell.length_a   1.000
_cell.length_b   1.000
_cell.length_c   1.000
_cell.angle_alpha   90.00
_cell.angle_beta   90.00
_cell.angle_gamma   90.00
#
_symmetry.space_group_name_H-M   'P 1'
#
loop_
_entity.id
_entity.type
_entity.pdbx_description
1 polymer ?
#
loop_
_entity_poly.entity_id
_entity_poly.type
_entity_poly.pdbx_seq_one_letter_code
_entity_poly.pdbx_strand_id
1 'polypeptide(L)'
;DKISLYEGDLNNEEGWGAYYDLPSTIDFFAKKNLLVNKSVEQITNTELGADYDIFFERHWTDGLDQEVWMYRIEGGRHVWPGIKFNWWSNPLLWFYFGSGNDDINASEEVWAFFKKYL
;
A
#
# COMPACT_ATOMS: atom_id res chain seq x y z
N ASP A 1 -10.49 2.21 0.07
CA ASP A 1 -10.53 2.47 -1.36
C ASP A 1 -11.80 1.85 -1.94
N LYS A 2 -12.52 2.60 -2.80
CA LYS A 2 -13.74 2.12 -3.45
C LYS A 2 -13.53 1.76 -4.92
N ILE A 3 -12.35 2.00 -5.44
CA ILE A 3 -12.00 1.75 -6.85
C ILE A 3 -11.28 0.42 -6.99
N SER A 4 -10.38 0.12 -6.05
CA SER A 4 -9.67 -1.15 -5.98
C SER A 4 -9.82 -1.70 -4.57
N LEU A 5 -10.64 -2.74 -4.42
CA LEU A 5 -10.99 -3.30 -3.12
C LEU A 5 -9.82 -4.11 -2.55
N TYR A 6 -9.51 -3.87 -1.29
CA TYR A 6 -8.50 -4.64 -0.55
C TYR A 6 -8.87 -6.14 -0.48
N GLU A 7 -10.17 -6.43 -0.35
CA GLU A 7 -10.75 -7.76 -0.29
C GLU A 7 -10.87 -8.46 -1.66
N GLY A 8 -10.44 -7.78 -2.73
CA GLY A 8 -10.58 -8.31 -4.08
C GLY A 8 -12.00 -8.29 -4.63
N ASP A 9 -12.14 -8.74 -5.86
CA ASP A 9 -13.44 -8.88 -6.55
C ASP A 9 -13.41 -10.08 -7.50
N LEU A 10 -13.54 -11.29 -6.96
CA LEU A 10 -13.51 -12.52 -7.74
C LEU A 10 -14.73 -12.68 -8.66
N ASN A 11 -15.83 -12.04 -8.34
CA ASN A 11 -17.08 -12.10 -9.10
C ASN A 11 -17.18 -10.99 -10.16
N ASN A 12 -16.22 -10.06 -10.19
CA ASN A 12 -16.22 -8.87 -11.06
C ASN A 12 -17.50 -8.01 -10.87
N GLU A 13 -17.90 -7.81 -9.63
CA GLU A 13 -19.11 -7.02 -9.28
C GLU A 13 -18.89 -5.53 -9.59
N GLU A 14 -17.64 -5.04 -9.43
CA GLU A 14 -17.25 -3.67 -9.75
C GLU A 14 -17.00 -3.42 -11.26
N GLY A 15 -16.90 -4.48 -12.07
CA GLY A 15 -16.76 -4.40 -13.53
C GLY A 15 -15.35 -4.09 -14.06
N TRP A 16 -14.33 -4.14 -13.19
CA TRP A 16 -12.91 -3.88 -13.54
C TRP A 16 -12.12 -5.14 -13.91
N GLY A 17 -12.77 -6.30 -13.90
CA GLY A 17 -12.17 -7.61 -14.03
C GLY A 17 -12.04 -8.30 -12.68
N ALA A 18 -12.07 -9.64 -12.69
CA ALA A 18 -11.90 -10.42 -11.47
C ALA A 18 -10.46 -10.36 -10.97
N TYR A 19 -10.26 -10.12 -9.66
CA TYR A 19 -8.95 -10.11 -9.00
C TYR A 19 -9.04 -10.61 -7.56
N TYR A 20 -7.92 -11.18 -7.08
CA TYR A 20 -7.80 -11.67 -5.71
C TYR A 20 -7.67 -10.52 -4.71
N ASP A 21 -7.99 -10.81 -3.44
CA ASP A 21 -7.67 -9.93 -2.33
C ASP A 21 -6.15 -9.69 -2.23
N LEU A 22 -5.77 -8.55 -1.67
CA LEU A 22 -4.37 -8.17 -1.56
C LEU A 22 -3.56 -9.13 -0.68
N PRO A 23 -4.04 -9.58 0.51
CA PRO A 23 -3.33 -10.57 1.33
C PRO A 23 -3.02 -11.86 0.57
N SER A 24 -4.00 -12.43 -0.14
CA SER A 24 -3.80 -13.64 -0.94
C SER A 24 -2.77 -13.43 -2.07
N THR A 25 -2.78 -12.25 -2.68
CA THR A 25 -1.81 -11.87 -3.71
C THR A 25 -0.38 -11.80 -3.14
N ILE A 26 -0.20 -11.15 -1.99
CA ILE A 26 1.09 -11.08 -1.30
C ILE A 26 1.58 -12.47 -0.88
N ASP A 27 0.71 -13.28 -0.29
CA ASP A 27 1.01 -14.66 0.11
C ASP A 27 1.41 -15.52 -1.09
N PHE A 28 0.77 -15.35 -2.25
CA PHE A 28 1.14 -16.05 -3.48
C PHE A 28 2.58 -15.71 -3.89
N PHE A 29 2.95 -14.44 -3.91
CA PHE A 29 4.30 -14.02 -4.28
C PHE A 29 5.34 -14.44 -3.24
N ALA A 30 5.03 -14.36 -1.95
CA ALA A 30 5.90 -14.82 -0.89
C ALA A 30 6.19 -16.33 -1.02
N LYS A 31 5.16 -17.17 -1.21
CA LYS A 31 5.30 -18.61 -1.40
C LYS A 31 6.06 -18.95 -2.68
N LYS A 32 5.75 -18.27 -3.79
CA LYS A 32 6.43 -18.49 -5.09
C LYS A 32 7.92 -18.21 -5.01
N ASN A 33 8.34 -17.25 -4.18
CA ASN A 33 9.75 -16.89 -3.96
C ASN A 33 10.38 -17.59 -2.74
N LEU A 34 9.68 -18.57 -2.13
CA LEU A 34 10.16 -19.35 -0.97
C LEU A 34 10.51 -18.46 0.24
N LEU A 35 9.77 -17.40 0.46
CA LEU A 35 9.96 -16.48 1.57
C LEU A 35 9.26 -17.03 2.82
N VAL A 36 10.04 -17.31 3.87
CA VAL A 36 9.55 -18.00 5.09
C VAL A 36 9.40 -17.06 6.29
N ASN A 37 10.08 -15.92 6.27
CA ASN A 37 10.01 -14.92 7.34
C ASN A 37 9.00 -13.84 6.98
N LYS A 38 8.34 -13.28 8.00
CA LYS A 38 7.39 -12.18 7.88
C LYS A 38 7.54 -11.23 9.05
N SER A 39 7.55 -9.93 8.79
CA SER A 39 7.33 -8.90 9.81
C SER A 39 6.21 -7.96 9.40
N VAL A 40 5.53 -7.39 10.39
CA VAL A 40 4.55 -6.32 10.20
C VAL A 40 4.87 -5.23 11.22
N GLU A 41 5.06 -4.01 10.76
CA GLU A 41 5.36 -2.84 11.57
C GLU A 41 4.34 -1.75 11.29
N GLN A 42 3.82 -1.11 12.34
CA GLN A 42 3.01 0.10 12.18
C GLN A 42 3.93 1.31 12.06
N ILE A 43 3.75 2.07 10.99
CA ILE A 43 4.45 3.35 10.82
C ILE A 43 3.68 4.41 11.60
N THR A 44 4.38 5.12 12.48
CA THR A 44 3.77 6.16 13.32
C THR A 44 3.35 7.34 12.46
N ASN A 45 2.07 7.72 12.57
CA ASN A 45 1.58 8.94 11.93
C ASN A 45 2.21 10.16 12.56
N THR A 46 2.69 11.07 11.74
CA THR A 46 3.26 12.36 12.17
C THR A 46 2.20 13.47 12.23
N GLU A 47 1.08 13.26 11.55
CA GLU A 47 -0.02 14.21 11.48
C GLU A 47 -1.00 14.00 12.64
N LEU A 48 -1.21 15.07 13.44
CA LEU A 48 -2.19 15.06 14.54
C LEU A 48 -3.60 14.93 13.97
N GLY A 49 -4.32 13.87 14.40
CA GLY A 49 -5.70 13.62 13.98
C GLY A 49 -5.79 12.95 12.59
N ALA A 50 -4.73 12.33 12.13
CA ALA A 50 -4.79 11.47 10.95
C ALA A 50 -5.89 10.41 11.12
N ASP A 51 -6.70 10.22 10.09
CA ASP A 51 -7.79 9.24 10.02
C ASP A 51 -7.38 7.96 9.29
N TYR A 52 -6.08 7.69 9.26
CA TYR A 52 -5.48 6.52 8.61
C TYR A 52 -4.36 5.93 9.47
N ASP A 53 -4.15 4.62 9.31
CA ASP A 53 -3.01 3.88 9.86
C ASP A 53 -2.20 3.27 8.73
N ILE A 54 -0.89 3.23 8.87
CA ILE A 54 0.02 2.66 7.88
C ILE A 54 0.75 1.47 8.49
N PHE A 55 0.71 0.35 7.78
CA PHE A 55 1.44 -0.87 8.15
C PHE A 55 2.39 -1.25 7.02
N PHE A 56 3.64 -1.48 7.37
CA PHE A 56 4.64 -2.06 6.49
C PHE A 56 4.78 -3.54 6.77
N GLU A 57 4.51 -4.37 5.77
CA GLU A 57 4.68 -5.81 5.80
C GLU A 57 5.82 -6.21 4.89
N ARG A 58 6.77 -7.00 5.42
CA ARG A 58 7.92 -7.52 4.69
C ARG A 58 7.97 -9.03 4.80
N HIS A 59 8.18 -9.68 3.66
CA HIS A 59 8.48 -11.11 3.57
C HIS A 59 9.89 -11.31 3.03
N TRP A 60 10.67 -12.22 3.64
CA TRP A 60 12.03 -12.51 3.23
C TRP A 60 12.45 -13.91 3.64
N THR A 61 13.61 -14.36 3.18
CA THR A 61 14.33 -15.55 3.68
C THR A 61 15.81 -15.19 3.77
N ASP A 62 16.44 -15.52 4.88
CA ASP A 62 17.86 -15.23 5.09
C ASP A 62 18.69 -15.97 4.04
N GLY A 63 19.60 -15.25 3.38
CA GLY A 63 20.44 -15.77 2.32
C GLY A 63 19.81 -15.78 0.92
N LEU A 64 18.57 -15.30 0.77
CA LEU A 64 17.96 -15.00 -0.52
C LEU A 64 17.88 -13.48 -0.71
N ASP A 65 18.08 -13.05 -1.95
CA ASP A 65 17.98 -11.62 -2.30
C ASP A 65 16.54 -11.17 -2.56
N GLN A 66 15.61 -12.13 -2.77
CA GLN A 66 14.21 -11.80 -3.05
C GLN A 66 13.46 -11.42 -1.79
N GLU A 67 12.63 -10.40 -1.91
CA GLU A 67 11.71 -9.96 -0.88
C GLU A 67 10.36 -9.57 -1.50
N VAL A 68 9.31 -9.55 -0.68
CA VAL A 68 8.02 -8.93 -1.01
C VAL A 68 7.72 -7.90 0.07
N TRP A 69 7.41 -6.68 -0.35
CA TRP A 69 7.01 -5.58 0.51
C TRP A 69 5.58 -5.18 0.20
N MET A 70 4.81 -4.91 1.25
CA MET A 70 3.46 -4.38 1.16
C MET A 70 3.30 -3.22 2.14
N TYR A 71 2.78 -2.11 1.64
CA TYR A 71 2.30 -1.01 2.47
C TYR A 71 0.77 -1.03 2.47
N ARG A 72 0.17 -1.24 3.63
CA ARG A 72 -1.27 -1.21 3.84
C ARG A 72 -1.64 0.08 4.56
N ILE A 73 -2.52 0.87 3.96
CA ILE A 73 -3.01 2.13 4.52
C ILE A 73 -4.48 1.95 4.86
N GLU A 74 -4.77 1.68 6.14
CA GLU A 74 -6.15 1.59 6.64
C GLU A 74 -6.75 2.99 6.71
N GLY A 75 -7.98 3.17 6.24
CA GLY A 75 -8.58 4.50 6.06
C GLY A 75 -8.07 5.24 4.81
N GLY A 76 -7.08 4.69 4.11
CA GLY A 76 -6.52 5.27 2.88
C GLY A 76 -7.55 5.37 1.76
N ARG A 77 -7.35 6.34 0.87
CA ARG A 77 -8.17 6.57 -0.33
C ARG A 77 -7.39 6.21 -1.58
N HIS A 78 -8.04 6.30 -2.74
CA HIS A 78 -7.40 6.02 -4.04
C HIS A 78 -6.49 7.17 -4.47
N VAL A 79 -5.38 7.31 -3.76
CA VAL A 79 -4.38 8.37 -3.95
C VAL A 79 -2.99 7.78 -3.79
N TRP A 80 -2.03 8.25 -4.59
CA TRP A 80 -0.63 7.84 -4.46
C TRP A 80 -0.05 8.39 -3.14
N PRO A 81 0.44 7.53 -2.22
CA PRO A 81 1.01 8.00 -0.96
C PRO A 81 2.21 8.93 -1.17
N GLY A 82 2.27 10.01 -0.39
CA GLY A 82 3.21 11.11 -0.57
C GLY A 82 2.64 12.29 -1.36
N ILE A 83 1.38 12.19 -1.83
CA ILE A 83 0.68 13.32 -2.44
C ILE A 83 -0.34 13.86 -1.44
N LYS A 84 -0.26 15.17 -1.17
CA LYS A 84 -1.27 15.90 -0.41
C LYS A 84 -2.09 16.83 -1.29
N PHE A 85 -3.39 16.82 -1.06
CA PHE A 85 -4.30 17.81 -1.62
C PHE A 85 -4.80 18.71 -0.49
N ASN A 86 -4.76 20.02 -0.70
CA ASN A 86 -5.44 20.93 0.18
C ASN A 86 -6.67 21.53 -0.51
N TRP A 87 -7.72 21.68 0.25
CA TRP A 87 -9.00 22.12 -0.28
C TRP A 87 -8.97 23.55 -0.88
N TRP A 88 -8.03 24.38 -0.46
CA TRP A 88 -7.89 25.76 -0.95
C TRP A 88 -7.32 25.82 -2.39
N SER A 89 -6.33 25.00 -2.66
CA SER A 89 -5.67 24.98 -3.98
C SER A 89 -6.31 23.99 -4.96
N ASN A 90 -6.87 22.88 -4.45
CA ASN A 90 -7.43 21.80 -5.26
C ASN A 90 -8.72 21.23 -4.62
N PRO A 91 -9.81 22.07 -4.50
CA PRO A 91 -11.01 21.65 -3.78
C PRO A 91 -11.71 20.44 -4.41
N LEU A 92 -11.65 20.29 -5.74
CA LEU A 92 -12.24 19.17 -6.45
C LEU A 92 -11.51 17.87 -6.16
N LEU A 93 -10.17 17.88 -6.23
CA LEU A 93 -9.34 16.72 -5.92
C LEU A 93 -9.45 16.35 -4.44
N TRP A 94 -9.44 17.33 -3.55
CA TRP A 94 -9.66 17.11 -2.13
C TRP A 94 -11.02 16.46 -1.84
N PHE A 95 -12.08 16.89 -2.52
CA PHE A 95 -13.41 16.32 -2.37
C PHE A 95 -13.47 14.84 -2.79
N TYR A 96 -12.82 14.48 -3.92
CA TYR A 96 -12.82 13.11 -4.43
C TYR A 96 -11.82 12.19 -3.71
N PHE A 97 -10.63 12.69 -3.39
CA PHE A 97 -9.50 11.88 -2.93
C PHE A 97 -9.12 12.14 -1.46
N GLY A 98 -9.72 13.13 -0.81
CA GLY A 98 -9.34 13.54 0.55
C GLY A 98 -8.02 14.31 0.60
N SER A 99 -7.46 14.47 1.81
CA SER A 99 -6.18 15.17 2.02
C SER A 99 -4.97 14.45 1.45
N GLY A 100 -5.07 13.14 1.23
CA GLY A 100 -3.91 12.28 0.98
C GLY A 100 -3.15 12.00 2.28
N ASN A 101 -1.95 11.43 2.17
CA ASN A 101 -1.02 11.28 3.29
C ASN A 101 0.43 11.56 2.82
N ASP A 102 1.31 11.93 3.75
CA ASP A 102 2.73 12.17 3.50
C ASP A 102 3.65 11.51 4.55
N ASP A 103 3.10 10.65 5.41
CA ASP A 103 3.89 9.84 6.34
C ASP A 103 4.77 8.81 5.62
N ILE A 104 4.38 8.43 4.41
CA ILE A 104 5.22 7.68 3.47
C ILE A 104 5.18 8.34 2.08
N ASN A 105 6.27 8.23 1.35
CA ASN A 105 6.35 8.58 -0.06
C ASN A 105 6.51 7.30 -0.88
N ALA A 106 5.46 6.85 -1.52
CA ALA A 106 5.46 5.57 -2.24
C ALA A 106 6.54 5.50 -3.33
N SER A 107 6.90 6.63 -3.96
CA SER A 107 7.97 6.67 -4.96
C SER A 107 9.35 6.42 -4.33
N GLU A 108 9.59 6.96 -3.13
CA GLU A 108 10.84 6.74 -2.39
C GLU A 108 10.92 5.30 -1.86
N GLU A 109 9.81 4.74 -1.38
CA GLU A 109 9.75 3.35 -0.93
C GLU A 109 9.99 2.36 -2.08
N VAL A 110 9.37 2.59 -3.24
CA VAL A 110 9.63 1.80 -4.47
C VAL A 110 11.10 1.91 -4.88
N TRP A 111 11.69 3.10 -4.81
CA TRP A 111 13.10 3.28 -5.10
C TRP A 111 14.00 2.58 -4.07
N ALA A 112 13.69 2.69 -2.78
CA ALA A 112 14.42 2.01 -1.70
C ALA A 112 14.41 0.48 -1.89
N PHE A 113 13.25 -0.07 -2.31
CA PHE A 113 13.14 -1.49 -2.64
C PHE A 113 14.07 -1.87 -3.80
N PHE A 114 13.96 -1.21 -4.95
CA PHE A 114 14.76 -1.56 -6.13
C PHE A 114 16.26 -1.32 -5.95
N LYS A 115 16.66 -0.30 -5.20
CA LYS A 115 18.05 0.00 -4.90
C LYS A 115 18.81 -1.14 -4.21
N LYS A 116 18.09 -2.06 -3.54
CA LYS A 116 18.69 -3.25 -2.91
C LYS A 116 19.27 -4.22 -3.94
N TYR A 117 18.82 -4.13 -5.20
CA TYR A 117 19.16 -5.05 -6.28
C TYR A 117 20.06 -4.44 -7.35
N LEU A 118 20.56 -3.21 -7.14
CA LEU A 118 21.51 -2.51 -8.00
C LEU A 118 22.93 -2.66 -7.48
#